data_e65c608e27262b4c7584018d6673741a
#
_entry.id   e65c608e27262b4c7584018d6673741a
#
_cell.length_a   1.000
_cell.length_b   1.000
_cell.length_c   1.000
_cell.angle_alpha   90.00
_cell.angle_beta   90.00
_cell.angle_gamma   90.00
#
_symmetry.space_group_name_H-M   'P 1'
#
loop_
_entity.id
_entity.type
_entity.pdbx_description
1 polymer ?
#
loop_
_entity_poly.entity_id
_entity_poly.type
_entity_poly.pdbx_seq_one_letter_code
_entity_poly.pdbx_strand_id
1 'polypeptide(L)'
;MKEKLYTAGEFANMAGVSLRTIRFYDSKGLLKPVSYSEAGYRYYDRNSLLVLQRIMMLKYLGFSLLQIDEILKRNEDTEEQIIGQKELLLQKRDKLDKLINTIDIWQNSKREEKWEVLLHLLHLMSDEEKVKEQYLTSDNLERRISIYDYGMAEESWANWVFRQMNIKRGDKILELGCGNGMLWCDNIRDLPEDMYLILTDRSEGMLSKTKKNLSVYEDILKEKRIIVEYRIMDANQLMLPAMEYDCIIANHMLYHVTDREICLKRIEKALKQGGRLCCSTIGETHLKEMHDLVAGFDSRIDMPFRNTTR
;
A
#
# COMPACT_ATOMS: atom_id res chain seq x y z
N MET A 1 27.95 14.30 38.44
CA MET A 1 28.42 12.89 38.43
C MET A 1 29.05 12.64 37.07
N LYS A 2 30.31 12.14 37.01
CA LYS A 2 30.93 11.77 35.71
C LYS A 2 30.15 10.57 35.15
N GLU A 3 29.60 10.71 33.95
CA GLU A 3 28.96 9.58 33.26
C GLU A 3 30.00 8.48 33.06
N LYS A 4 29.56 7.22 33.33
CA LYS A 4 30.42 6.04 33.18
C LYS A 4 30.57 5.74 31.71
N LEU A 5 31.81 5.74 31.22
CA LEU A 5 32.15 5.38 29.85
C LEU A 5 32.59 3.92 29.77
N TYR A 6 32.23 3.24 28.72
CA TYR A 6 32.53 1.84 28.43
C TYR A 6 33.36 1.73 27.17
N THR A 7 34.36 0.90 27.16
CA THR A 7 35.09 0.53 25.95
C THR A 7 34.16 -0.21 24.99
N ALA A 8 34.50 -0.24 23.70
CA ALA A 8 33.70 -0.97 22.71
C ALA A 8 33.51 -2.46 23.05
N GLY A 9 34.49 -3.09 23.73
CA GLY A 9 34.38 -4.49 24.17
C GLY A 9 33.42 -4.66 25.33
N GLU A 10 33.52 -3.82 26.37
CA GLU A 10 32.60 -3.83 27.53
C GLU A 10 31.17 -3.52 27.05
N PHE A 11 31.02 -2.56 26.16
CA PHE A 11 29.74 -2.16 25.58
C PHE A 11 29.10 -3.28 24.76
N ALA A 12 29.89 -3.99 23.94
CA ALA A 12 29.43 -5.15 23.18
C ALA A 12 28.94 -6.27 24.11
N ASN A 13 29.70 -6.57 25.18
CA ASN A 13 29.32 -7.57 26.18
C ASN A 13 28.02 -7.19 26.90
N MET A 14 27.85 -5.92 27.31
CA MET A 14 26.62 -5.45 27.94
C MET A 14 25.40 -5.57 27.05
N ALA A 15 25.57 -5.35 25.76
CA ALA A 15 24.49 -5.42 24.76
C ALA A 15 24.25 -6.85 24.22
N GLY A 16 25.07 -7.83 24.57
CA GLY A 16 24.96 -9.18 24.06
C GLY A 16 25.29 -9.33 22.57
N VAL A 17 26.13 -8.45 22.03
CA VAL A 17 26.51 -8.44 20.61
C VAL A 17 28.02 -8.58 20.44
N SER A 18 28.47 -8.88 19.20
CA SER A 18 29.89 -8.94 18.90
C SER A 18 30.50 -7.54 18.79
N LEU A 19 31.80 -7.41 19.13
CA LEU A 19 32.57 -6.20 18.90
C LEU A 19 32.54 -5.77 17.41
N ARG A 20 32.46 -6.76 16.50
CA ARG A 20 32.31 -6.53 15.05
C ARG A 20 31.00 -5.81 14.74
N THR A 21 29.92 -6.14 15.44
CA THR A 21 28.59 -5.50 15.30
C THR A 21 28.66 -4.04 15.71
N ILE A 22 29.32 -3.73 16.83
CA ILE A 22 29.48 -2.33 17.27
C ILE A 22 30.26 -1.52 16.23
N ARG A 23 31.40 -2.06 15.77
CA ARG A 23 32.21 -1.40 14.72
C ARG A 23 31.47 -1.22 13.40
N PHE A 24 30.61 -2.19 13.06
CA PHE A 24 29.80 -2.12 11.85
C PHE A 24 28.78 -0.97 11.95
N TYR A 25 28.05 -0.84 13.05
CA TYR A 25 27.09 0.26 13.22
C TYR A 25 27.77 1.62 13.32
N ASP A 26 28.95 1.70 13.93
CA ASP A 26 29.78 2.92 13.90
C ASP A 26 30.19 3.27 12.46
N SER A 27 30.70 2.32 11.67
CA SER A 27 31.08 2.53 10.26
C SER A 27 29.90 2.95 9.38
N LYS A 28 28.67 2.58 9.75
CA LYS A 28 27.43 2.99 9.08
C LYS A 28 26.82 4.29 9.62
N GLY A 29 27.46 4.89 10.64
CA GLY A 29 27.02 6.14 11.26
C GLY A 29 25.79 6.01 12.17
N LEU A 30 25.26 4.79 12.36
CA LEU A 30 24.08 4.49 13.18
C LEU A 30 24.35 4.57 14.69
N LEU A 31 25.56 4.22 15.11
CA LEU A 31 25.99 4.22 16.50
C LEU A 31 27.36 4.87 16.60
N LYS A 32 27.42 6.13 17.00
CA LYS A 32 28.69 6.86 17.13
C LYS A 32 29.24 6.78 18.56
N PRO A 33 30.56 6.59 18.75
CA PRO A 33 31.18 6.71 20.07
C PRO A 33 31.07 8.16 20.59
N VAL A 34 30.88 8.31 21.88
CA VAL A 34 30.82 9.64 22.54
C VAL A 34 32.19 10.29 22.68
N SER A 35 33.25 9.46 22.72
CA SER A 35 34.64 9.96 22.79
C SER A 35 35.64 8.89 22.31
N TYR A 36 36.87 9.33 22.09
CA TYR A 36 38.02 8.49 21.79
C TYR A 36 39.13 8.71 22.80
N SER A 37 39.90 7.65 23.13
CA SER A 37 41.14 7.82 23.88
C SER A 37 42.22 8.41 23.00
N GLU A 38 43.34 8.84 23.61
CA GLU A 38 44.55 9.27 22.90
C GLU A 38 45.11 8.18 21.96
N ALA A 39 44.89 6.90 22.30
CA ALA A 39 45.27 5.73 21.48
C ALA A 39 44.18 5.33 20.49
N GLY A 40 43.12 6.13 20.28
CA GLY A 40 42.05 5.87 19.30
C GLY A 40 41.00 4.84 19.72
N TYR A 41 40.96 4.43 21.01
CA TYR A 41 39.90 3.52 21.48
C TYR A 41 38.57 4.26 21.61
N ARG A 42 37.49 3.58 21.20
CA ARG A 42 36.11 4.08 21.22
C ARG A 42 35.47 3.91 22.58
N TYR A 43 34.82 4.95 23.07
CA TYR A 43 34.04 4.93 24.28
C TYR A 43 32.57 5.25 24.03
N TYR A 44 31.71 4.54 24.75
CA TYR A 44 30.26 4.62 24.67
C TYR A 44 29.69 4.88 26.07
N ASP A 45 28.57 5.55 26.15
CA ASP A 45 27.85 5.84 27.38
C ASP A 45 26.54 5.00 27.47
N ARG A 46 25.75 5.31 28.51
CA ARG A 46 24.47 4.67 28.72
C ARG A 46 23.43 5.04 27.63
N ASN A 47 23.48 6.26 27.09
CA ASN A 47 22.59 6.71 26.03
C ASN A 47 22.91 5.97 24.74
N SER A 48 24.17 5.73 24.44
CA SER A 48 24.61 4.87 23.33
C SER A 48 24.01 3.46 23.42
N LEU A 49 23.81 2.91 24.66
CA LEU A 49 23.18 1.61 24.85
C LEU A 49 21.71 1.64 24.45
N LEU A 50 20.98 2.69 24.80
CA LEU A 50 19.58 2.86 24.37
C LEU A 50 19.46 2.95 22.84
N VAL A 51 20.37 3.69 22.19
CA VAL A 51 20.43 3.77 20.72
C VAL A 51 20.69 2.39 20.11
N LEU A 52 21.65 1.64 20.65
CA LEU A 52 21.94 0.29 20.16
C LEU A 52 20.75 -0.66 20.33
N GLN A 53 20.08 -0.63 21.49
CA GLN A 53 18.88 -1.41 21.73
C GLN A 53 17.78 -1.08 20.72
N ARG A 54 17.58 0.21 20.41
CA ARG A 54 16.62 0.66 19.40
C ARG A 54 16.99 0.17 18.00
N ILE A 55 18.26 0.24 17.60
CA ILE A 55 18.76 -0.31 16.33
C ILE A 55 18.48 -1.81 16.25
N MET A 56 18.80 -2.56 17.32
CA MET A 56 18.61 -4.01 17.35
C MET A 56 17.13 -4.38 17.26
N MET A 57 16.24 -3.68 17.98
CA MET A 57 14.79 -3.88 17.90
C MET A 57 14.26 -3.65 16.49
N LEU A 58 14.61 -2.51 15.88
CA LEU A 58 14.17 -2.20 14.51
C LEU A 58 14.73 -3.21 13.51
N LYS A 59 15.98 -3.65 13.68
CA LYS A 59 16.58 -4.70 12.85
C LYS A 59 15.85 -6.04 12.99
N TYR A 60 15.50 -6.41 14.22
CA TYR A 60 14.71 -7.63 14.49
C TYR A 60 13.32 -7.57 13.85
N LEU A 61 12.70 -6.39 13.84
CA LEU A 61 11.42 -6.15 13.14
C LEU A 61 11.55 -6.16 11.62
N GLY A 62 12.79 -6.23 11.08
CA GLY A 62 13.04 -6.35 9.65
C GLY A 62 13.29 -5.05 8.89
N PHE A 63 13.49 -3.93 9.59
CA PHE A 63 13.88 -2.67 8.95
C PHE A 63 15.28 -2.76 8.31
N SER A 64 15.45 -2.12 7.17
CA SER A 64 16.76 -1.93 6.54
C SER A 64 17.59 -0.91 7.33
N LEU A 65 18.91 -0.92 7.15
CA LEU A 65 19.79 0.06 7.83
C LEU A 65 19.48 1.51 7.42
N LEU A 66 19.06 1.76 6.20
CA LEU A 66 18.64 3.08 5.73
C LEU A 66 17.39 3.56 6.46
N GLN A 67 16.37 2.72 6.57
CA GLN A 67 15.17 3.04 7.33
C GLN A 67 15.47 3.28 8.82
N ILE A 68 16.37 2.48 9.42
CA ILE A 68 16.80 2.67 10.81
C ILE A 68 17.49 4.01 10.98
N ASP A 69 18.37 4.41 10.06
CA ASP A 69 19.06 5.70 10.09
C ASP A 69 18.07 6.89 10.03
N GLU A 70 17.07 6.79 9.14
CA GLU A 70 16.02 7.80 9.05
C GLU A 70 15.18 7.90 10.32
N ILE A 71 14.78 6.77 10.91
CA ILE A 71 14.02 6.72 12.17
C ILE A 71 14.81 7.34 13.31
N LEU A 72 16.12 7.06 13.40
CA LEU A 72 16.96 7.60 14.47
C LEU A 72 17.21 9.10 14.33
N LYS A 73 17.25 9.61 13.10
CA LYS A 73 17.50 11.04 12.82
C LYS A 73 16.26 11.91 13.04
N ARG A 74 15.07 11.40 12.71
CA ARG A 74 13.84 12.21 12.75
C ARG A 74 13.32 12.45 14.17
N ASN A 75 13.69 11.64 15.14
CA ASN A 75 13.18 11.69 16.53
C ASN A 75 11.65 11.80 16.64
N GLU A 76 10.95 11.59 15.52
CA GLU A 76 9.51 11.66 15.36
C GLU A 76 8.87 10.27 15.55
N ASP A 77 7.59 10.27 15.73
CA ASP A 77 6.74 9.15 16.14
C ASP A 77 7.09 7.84 15.43
N THR A 78 7.86 7.00 16.11
CA THR A 78 8.28 5.68 15.63
C THR A 78 7.06 4.73 15.50
N GLU A 79 5.92 5.14 16.02
CA GLU A 79 4.69 4.31 16.08
C GLU A 79 4.12 4.03 14.70
N GLU A 80 3.98 5.05 13.84
CA GLU A 80 3.51 4.87 12.45
C GLU A 80 4.40 3.93 11.65
N GLN A 81 5.72 4.04 11.82
CA GLN A 81 6.69 3.21 11.11
C GLN A 81 6.65 1.74 11.59
N ILE A 82 6.44 1.53 12.89
CA ILE A 82 6.25 0.18 13.46
C ILE A 82 4.93 -0.42 12.98
N ILE A 83 3.86 0.37 12.88
CA ILE A 83 2.57 -0.06 12.32
C ILE A 83 2.74 -0.48 10.86
N GLY A 84 3.38 0.34 10.03
CA GLY A 84 3.66 -0.01 8.63
C GLY A 84 4.51 -1.29 8.49
N GLN A 85 5.51 -1.47 9.37
CA GLN A 85 6.30 -2.71 9.37
C GLN A 85 5.49 -3.94 9.80
N LYS A 86 4.57 -3.78 10.76
CA LYS A 86 3.63 -4.84 11.15
C LYS A 86 2.79 -5.29 9.96
N GLU A 87 2.28 -4.35 9.17
CA GLU A 87 1.51 -4.65 7.96
C GLU A 87 2.34 -5.40 6.92
N LEU A 88 3.59 -5.00 6.72
CA LEU A 88 4.54 -5.71 5.85
C LEU A 88 4.79 -7.16 6.31
N LEU A 89 4.91 -7.37 7.61
CA LEU A 89 5.06 -8.70 8.19
C LEU A 89 3.79 -9.55 8.04
N LEU A 90 2.61 -8.95 8.21
CA LEU A 90 1.34 -9.63 7.97
C LEU A 90 1.20 -10.05 6.50
N GLN A 91 1.54 -9.18 5.55
CA GLN A 91 1.56 -9.53 4.12
C GLN A 91 2.54 -10.68 3.80
N LYS A 92 3.73 -10.67 4.42
CA LYS A 92 4.69 -11.77 4.27
C LYS A 92 4.16 -13.08 4.84
N ARG A 93 3.50 -13.02 6.00
CA ARG A 93 2.84 -14.20 6.60
C ARG A 93 1.77 -14.76 5.67
N ASP A 94 0.87 -13.92 5.17
CA ASP A 94 -0.20 -14.34 4.26
C ASP A 94 0.36 -14.95 2.96
N LYS A 95 1.51 -14.44 2.47
CA LYS A 95 2.23 -15.05 1.34
C LYS A 95 2.77 -16.44 1.70
N LEU A 96 3.36 -16.58 2.88
CA LEU A 96 3.87 -17.88 3.35
C LEU A 96 2.74 -18.88 3.54
N ASP A 97 1.61 -18.47 4.10
CA ASP A 97 0.43 -19.33 4.30
C ASP A 97 -0.12 -19.82 2.95
N LYS A 98 -0.19 -18.95 1.92
CA LYS A 98 -0.56 -19.35 0.56
C LYS A 98 0.41 -20.37 -0.03
N LEU A 99 1.71 -20.14 0.14
CA LEU A 99 2.74 -21.07 -0.33
C LEU A 99 2.63 -22.45 0.36
N ILE A 100 2.43 -22.47 1.68
CA ILE A 100 2.23 -23.68 2.47
C ILE A 100 1.00 -24.43 1.97
N ASN A 101 -0.15 -23.76 1.88
CA ASN A 101 -1.38 -24.37 1.38
C ASN A 101 -1.22 -24.96 -0.03
N THR A 102 -0.42 -24.34 -0.88
CA THR A 102 -0.20 -24.88 -2.23
C THR A 102 0.75 -26.07 -2.22
N ILE A 103 1.75 -26.08 -1.35
CA ILE A 103 2.58 -27.26 -1.14
C ILE A 103 1.71 -28.44 -0.66
N ASP A 104 0.76 -28.19 0.26
CA ASP A 104 -0.18 -29.19 0.75
C ASP A 104 -1.09 -29.71 -0.38
N ILE A 105 -1.61 -28.83 -1.22
CA ILE A 105 -2.40 -29.22 -2.42
C ILE A 105 -1.52 -30.07 -3.35
N TRP A 106 -0.29 -29.64 -3.63
CA TRP A 106 0.65 -30.36 -4.47
C TRP A 106 1.00 -31.75 -3.93
N GLN A 107 1.18 -31.87 -2.62
CA GLN A 107 1.46 -33.17 -1.98
C GLN A 107 0.28 -34.14 -2.15
N ASN A 108 -0.96 -33.64 -2.06
CA ASN A 108 -2.18 -34.42 -2.14
C ASN A 108 -2.69 -34.63 -3.57
N SER A 109 -2.11 -33.96 -4.58
CA SER A 109 -2.50 -34.07 -5.98
C SER A 109 -1.91 -35.30 -6.65
N LYS A 110 -2.62 -35.86 -7.63
CA LYS A 110 -2.11 -36.95 -8.47
C LYS A 110 -0.93 -36.47 -9.32
N ARG A 111 -0.07 -37.41 -9.73
CA ARG A 111 1.17 -37.11 -10.45
C ARG A 111 0.97 -36.28 -11.72
N GLU A 112 -0.14 -36.45 -12.40
CA GLU A 112 -0.50 -35.74 -13.65
C GLU A 112 -0.93 -34.29 -13.39
N GLU A 113 -1.54 -34.00 -12.24
CA GLU A 113 -2.07 -32.70 -11.84
C GLU A 113 -1.00 -31.82 -11.17
N LYS A 114 0.12 -32.38 -10.74
CA LYS A 114 1.15 -31.67 -9.95
C LYS A 114 1.76 -30.49 -10.69
N TRP A 115 1.94 -30.59 -12.00
CA TRP A 115 2.48 -29.51 -12.80
C TRP A 115 1.48 -28.37 -12.99
N GLU A 116 0.21 -28.65 -13.12
CA GLU A 116 -0.84 -27.64 -13.25
C GLU A 116 -0.96 -26.82 -11.96
N VAL A 117 -0.88 -27.48 -10.80
CA VAL A 117 -0.86 -26.78 -9.48
C VAL A 117 0.34 -25.85 -9.36
N LEU A 118 1.54 -26.29 -9.78
CA LEU A 118 2.75 -25.45 -9.75
C LEU A 118 2.68 -24.28 -10.74
N LEU A 119 2.14 -24.50 -11.95
CA LEU A 119 1.95 -23.45 -12.94
C LEU A 119 0.91 -22.42 -12.46
N HIS A 120 -0.15 -22.87 -11.81
CA HIS A 120 -1.15 -21.98 -11.22
C HIS A 120 -0.52 -21.10 -10.10
N LEU A 121 0.34 -21.68 -9.27
CA LEU A 121 1.12 -20.96 -8.27
C LEU A 121 2.03 -19.89 -8.88
N LEU A 122 2.79 -20.26 -9.90
CA LEU A 122 3.69 -19.33 -10.58
C LEU A 122 2.91 -18.15 -11.17
N HIS A 123 1.72 -18.38 -11.71
CA HIS A 123 0.84 -17.33 -12.20
C HIS A 123 0.36 -16.42 -11.07
N LEU A 124 -0.16 -16.99 -9.97
CA LEU A 124 -0.61 -16.21 -8.81
C LEU A 124 0.53 -15.38 -8.20
N MET A 125 1.73 -15.95 -8.10
CA MET A 125 2.90 -15.23 -7.58
C MET A 125 3.36 -14.11 -8.53
N SER A 126 3.38 -14.36 -9.84
CA SER A 126 3.80 -13.37 -10.83
C SER A 126 2.82 -12.21 -10.96
N ASP A 127 1.54 -12.48 -10.84
CA ASP A 127 0.50 -11.45 -10.93
C ASP A 127 0.46 -10.59 -9.65
N GLU A 128 0.65 -11.17 -8.46
CA GLU A 128 0.77 -10.40 -7.23
C GLU A 128 2.05 -9.53 -7.17
N GLU A 129 3.18 -10.01 -7.67
CA GLU A 129 4.42 -9.22 -7.75
C GLU A 129 4.31 -8.09 -8.78
N LYS A 130 3.76 -8.37 -9.96
CA LYS A 130 3.50 -7.34 -10.97
C LYS A 130 2.53 -6.27 -10.48
N VAL A 131 1.46 -6.67 -9.80
CA VAL A 131 0.51 -5.73 -9.19
C VAL A 131 1.18 -4.90 -8.10
N LYS A 132 2.02 -5.49 -7.23
CA LYS A 132 2.75 -4.74 -6.20
C LYS A 132 3.73 -3.74 -6.81
N GLU A 133 4.51 -4.13 -7.81
CA GLU A 133 5.45 -3.23 -8.50
C GLU A 133 4.73 -2.12 -9.25
N GLN A 134 3.55 -2.41 -9.83
CA GLN A 134 2.73 -1.42 -10.54
C GLN A 134 2.18 -0.32 -9.63
N TYR A 135 1.95 -0.60 -8.35
CA TYR A 135 1.36 0.35 -7.39
C TYR A 135 2.33 0.86 -6.32
N LEU A 136 3.59 0.42 -6.34
CA LEU A 136 4.62 0.92 -5.41
C LEU A 136 5.01 2.39 -5.66
N THR A 137 4.81 2.89 -6.88
CA THR A 137 5.09 4.29 -7.21
C THR A 137 3.91 4.92 -7.93
N SER A 138 3.56 6.15 -7.53
CA SER A 138 2.53 6.97 -8.20
C SER A 138 2.82 7.18 -9.68
N ASP A 139 4.08 7.16 -10.09
CA ASP A 139 4.53 7.39 -11.46
C ASP A 139 3.99 6.33 -12.45
N ASN A 140 3.88 5.07 -12.01
CA ASN A 140 3.33 4.01 -12.84
C ASN A 140 1.81 4.16 -13.03
N LEU A 141 1.09 4.61 -12.01
CA LEU A 141 -0.34 4.92 -12.12
C LEU A 141 -0.56 6.12 -13.04
N GLU A 142 0.22 7.18 -12.89
CA GLU A 142 0.13 8.39 -13.72
C GLU A 142 0.36 8.08 -15.20
N ARG A 143 1.36 7.26 -15.54
CA ARG A 143 1.58 6.80 -16.93
C ARG A 143 0.42 5.98 -17.49
N ARG A 144 -0.27 5.20 -16.68
CA ARG A 144 -1.44 4.42 -17.12
C ARG A 144 -2.66 5.29 -17.30
N ILE A 145 -2.84 6.29 -16.43
CA ILE A 145 -3.95 7.25 -16.53
C ILE A 145 -3.75 8.17 -17.72
N SER A 146 -2.52 8.55 -18.05
CA SER A 146 -2.24 9.44 -19.19
C SER A 146 -2.69 8.89 -20.56
N ILE A 147 -2.99 7.60 -20.68
CA ILE A 147 -3.57 7.05 -21.90
C ILE A 147 -4.97 7.62 -22.17
N TYR A 148 -5.69 8.00 -21.11
CA TYR A 148 -7.01 8.62 -21.25
C TYR A 148 -6.96 10.05 -21.77
N ASP A 149 -5.78 10.73 -21.66
CA ASP A 149 -5.56 12.08 -22.21
C ASP A 149 -5.58 12.08 -23.74
N TYR A 150 -5.36 10.93 -24.37
CA TYR A 150 -5.45 10.74 -25.82
C TYR A 150 -6.84 10.30 -26.28
N GLY A 151 -7.78 10.16 -25.35
CA GLY A 151 -9.16 9.79 -25.65
C GLY A 151 -9.87 10.90 -26.42
N MET A 152 -10.66 10.53 -27.44
CA MET A 152 -11.52 11.47 -28.20
C MET A 152 -12.86 11.74 -27.51
N ALA A 153 -13.03 11.35 -26.25
CA ALA A 153 -14.24 11.59 -25.49
C ALA A 153 -14.36 13.09 -25.13
N GLU A 154 -15.55 13.66 -25.30
CA GLU A 154 -15.84 15.06 -24.93
C GLU A 154 -15.73 15.32 -23.42
N GLU A 155 -15.74 14.27 -22.62
CA GLU A 155 -15.72 14.29 -21.16
C GLU A 155 -14.67 13.31 -20.62
N SER A 156 -13.99 13.72 -19.53
CA SER A 156 -13.06 12.82 -18.83
C SER A 156 -13.81 11.64 -18.20
N TRP A 157 -13.12 10.49 -18.11
CA TRP A 157 -13.66 9.32 -17.40
C TRP A 157 -14.07 9.63 -15.96
N ALA A 158 -13.27 10.44 -15.25
CA ALA A 158 -13.54 10.85 -13.88
C ALA A 158 -14.85 11.63 -13.74
N ASN A 159 -15.11 12.58 -14.67
CA ASN A 159 -16.34 13.37 -14.69
C ASN A 159 -17.55 12.49 -15.02
N TRP A 160 -17.41 11.61 -16.01
CA TRP A 160 -18.47 10.69 -16.39
C TRP A 160 -18.86 9.77 -15.22
N VAL A 161 -17.87 9.14 -14.56
CA VAL A 161 -18.12 8.27 -13.40
C VAL A 161 -18.76 9.05 -12.26
N PHE A 162 -18.25 10.24 -11.97
CA PHE A 162 -18.79 11.11 -10.91
C PHE A 162 -20.28 11.35 -11.09
N ARG A 163 -20.72 11.67 -12.31
CA ARG A 163 -22.15 11.86 -12.62
C ARG A 163 -22.98 10.60 -12.40
N GLN A 164 -22.44 9.41 -12.72
CA GLN A 164 -23.14 8.14 -12.49
C GLN A 164 -23.35 7.84 -11.01
N MET A 165 -22.47 8.36 -10.14
CA MET A 165 -22.56 8.13 -8.69
C MET A 165 -23.78 8.80 -8.05
N ASN A 166 -24.36 9.83 -8.68
CA ASN A 166 -25.54 10.57 -8.19
C ASN A 166 -25.42 10.96 -6.70
N ILE A 167 -24.25 11.55 -6.35
CA ILE A 167 -23.91 11.96 -4.99
C ILE A 167 -24.83 13.08 -4.54
N LYS A 168 -25.26 13.02 -3.27
CA LYS A 168 -26.18 13.99 -2.69
C LYS A 168 -25.55 14.72 -1.52
N ARG A 169 -26.12 15.85 -1.19
CA ARG A 169 -25.77 16.59 0.02
C ARG A 169 -25.92 15.70 1.26
N GLY A 170 -24.93 15.72 2.11
CA GLY A 170 -24.92 14.94 3.35
C GLY A 170 -24.54 13.47 3.21
N ASP A 171 -24.25 13.00 1.99
CA ASP A 171 -23.83 11.61 1.77
C ASP A 171 -22.54 11.28 2.53
N LYS A 172 -22.53 10.11 3.16
CA LYS A 172 -21.33 9.48 3.71
C LYS A 172 -20.82 8.45 2.72
N ILE A 173 -19.65 8.72 2.17
CA ILE A 173 -19.08 7.96 1.06
C ILE A 173 -17.79 7.26 1.48
N LEU A 174 -17.66 6.00 1.14
CA LEU A 174 -16.43 5.22 1.24
C LEU A 174 -15.91 4.91 -0.16
N GLU A 175 -14.67 5.27 -0.46
CA GLU A 175 -13.99 4.81 -1.66
C GLU A 175 -12.92 3.77 -1.31
N LEU A 176 -13.01 2.61 -1.94
CA LEU A 176 -12.05 1.52 -1.88
C LEU A 176 -11.08 1.65 -3.08
N GLY A 177 -9.78 1.86 -2.80
CA GLY A 177 -8.77 2.04 -3.83
C GLY A 177 -8.84 3.42 -4.49
N CYS A 178 -8.72 4.50 -3.71
CA CYS A 178 -8.82 5.87 -4.23
C CYS A 178 -7.63 6.31 -5.11
N GLY A 179 -6.56 5.51 -5.15
CA GLY A 179 -5.36 5.80 -5.95
C GLY A 179 -4.73 7.15 -5.62
N ASN A 180 -4.63 8.02 -6.61
CA ASN A 180 -4.10 9.37 -6.47
C ASN A 180 -5.17 10.45 -6.18
N GLY A 181 -6.45 10.07 -6.03
CA GLY A 181 -7.56 10.95 -5.70
C GLY A 181 -8.08 11.82 -6.85
N MET A 182 -7.71 11.53 -8.11
CA MET A 182 -8.12 12.34 -9.27
C MET A 182 -9.63 12.42 -9.43
N LEU A 183 -10.38 11.35 -9.12
CA LEU A 183 -11.84 11.37 -9.17
C LEU A 183 -12.43 12.58 -8.41
N TRP A 184 -11.87 12.89 -7.26
CA TRP A 184 -12.31 13.98 -6.40
C TRP A 184 -11.71 15.33 -6.82
N CYS A 185 -10.45 15.35 -7.22
CA CYS A 185 -9.78 16.58 -7.68
C CYS A 185 -10.47 17.17 -8.91
N ASP A 186 -10.79 16.33 -9.90
CA ASP A 186 -11.40 16.75 -11.16
C ASP A 186 -12.84 17.26 -10.96
N ASN A 187 -13.53 16.73 -9.94
CA ASN A 187 -14.94 17.08 -9.66
C ASN A 187 -15.13 17.93 -8.39
N ILE A 188 -14.07 18.52 -7.85
CA ILE A 188 -14.10 19.19 -6.55
C ILE A 188 -15.13 20.32 -6.45
N ARG A 189 -15.35 21.04 -7.56
CA ARG A 189 -16.30 22.15 -7.63
C ARG A 189 -17.75 21.68 -7.69
N ASP A 190 -17.98 20.49 -8.23
CA ASP A 190 -19.31 19.90 -8.42
C ASP A 190 -19.76 19.06 -7.23
N LEU A 191 -18.89 18.90 -6.22
CA LEU A 191 -19.26 18.18 -4.99
C LEU A 191 -20.40 18.89 -4.28
N PRO A 192 -21.44 18.15 -3.84
CA PRO A 192 -22.45 18.68 -2.94
C PRO A 192 -21.85 19.09 -1.58
N GLU A 193 -22.61 19.82 -0.80
CA GLU A 193 -22.21 20.26 0.54
C GLU A 193 -22.46 19.18 1.62
N ASP A 194 -21.84 19.40 2.79
CA ASP A 194 -22.07 18.63 4.04
C ASP A 194 -21.70 17.15 3.94
N MET A 195 -20.80 16.79 3.04
CA MET A 195 -20.42 15.39 2.78
C MET A 195 -19.34 14.88 3.75
N TYR A 196 -19.30 13.56 3.91
CA TYR A 196 -18.24 12.85 4.60
C TYR A 196 -17.58 11.84 3.67
N LEU A 197 -16.35 12.10 3.26
CA LEU A 197 -15.57 11.26 2.35
C LEU A 197 -14.54 10.46 3.13
N ILE A 198 -14.59 9.14 3.00
CA ILE A 198 -13.56 8.23 3.52
C ILE A 198 -12.84 7.64 2.32
N LEU A 199 -11.63 8.12 2.08
CA LEU A 199 -10.78 7.72 0.96
C LEU A 199 -9.80 6.66 1.45
N THR A 200 -9.85 5.48 0.83
CA THR A 200 -9.03 4.36 1.27
C THR A 200 -8.20 3.79 0.12
N ASP A 201 -7.01 3.35 0.45
CA ASP A 201 -6.15 2.60 -0.46
C ASP A 201 -5.32 1.61 0.36
N ARG A 202 -4.88 0.53 -0.28
CA ARG A 202 -3.95 -0.41 0.33
C ARG A 202 -2.53 0.18 0.41
N SER A 203 -2.20 1.10 -0.48
CA SER A 203 -0.91 1.75 -0.58
C SER A 203 -0.92 3.07 0.20
N GLU A 204 -0.09 3.15 1.24
CA GLU A 204 0.15 4.39 1.99
C GLU A 204 0.70 5.50 1.07
N GLY A 205 1.55 5.15 0.10
CA GLY A 205 2.08 6.08 -0.89
C GLY A 205 0.97 6.71 -1.75
N MET A 206 -0.06 5.92 -2.13
CA MET A 206 -1.23 6.43 -2.85
C MET A 206 -2.06 7.36 -1.97
N LEU A 207 -2.33 7.00 -0.73
CA LEU A 207 -3.05 7.87 0.22
C LEU A 207 -2.31 9.18 0.47
N SER A 208 -1.00 9.15 0.64
CA SER A 208 -0.17 10.35 0.79
C SER A 208 -0.26 11.25 -0.44
N LYS A 209 -0.26 10.66 -1.65
CA LYS A 209 -0.45 11.40 -2.90
C LYS A 209 -1.85 12.00 -2.99
N THR A 210 -2.90 11.22 -2.66
CA THR A 210 -4.30 11.69 -2.61
C THR A 210 -4.43 12.87 -1.68
N LYS A 211 -3.90 12.76 -0.46
CA LYS A 211 -3.89 13.84 0.53
C LYS A 211 -3.21 15.10 0.00
N LYS A 212 -2.03 14.94 -0.64
CA LYS A 212 -1.30 16.04 -1.26
C LYS A 212 -2.10 16.68 -2.39
N ASN A 213 -2.73 15.91 -3.26
CA ASN A 213 -3.50 16.44 -4.38
C ASN A 213 -4.75 17.19 -3.91
N LEU A 214 -5.46 16.66 -2.90
CA LEU A 214 -6.65 17.31 -2.34
C LEU A 214 -6.33 18.52 -1.44
N SER A 215 -5.12 18.60 -0.87
CA SER A 215 -4.72 19.74 -0.03
C SER A 215 -4.76 21.09 -0.76
N VAL A 216 -4.62 21.08 -2.09
CA VAL A 216 -4.73 22.29 -2.93
C VAL A 216 -6.14 22.88 -2.89
N TYR A 217 -7.14 22.09 -2.54
CA TYR A 217 -8.56 22.44 -2.55
C TYR A 217 -9.17 22.57 -1.14
N GLU A 218 -8.33 22.68 -0.11
CA GLU A 218 -8.80 22.77 1.27
C GLU A 218 -9.85 23.87 1.52
N ASP A 219 -9.69 25.01 0.86
CA ASP A 219 -10.64 26.12 1.02
C ASP A 219 -12.01 25.77 0.47
N ILE A 220 -12.09 25.10 -0.69
CA ILE A 220 -13.34 24.63 -1.29
C ILE A 220 -13.99 23.56 -0.40
N LEU A 221 -13.20 22.64 0.12
CA LEU A 221 -13.70 21.58 1.03
C LEU A 221 -14.27 22.18 2.31
N LYS A 222 -13.61 23.18 2.88
CA LYS A 222 -14.10 23.91 4.07
C LYS A 222 -15.39 24.70 3.78
N GLU A 223 -15.41 25.43 2.67
CA GLU A 223 -16.61 26.20 2.25
C GLU A 223 -17.83 25.29 2.09
N LYS A 224 -17.65 24.14 1.47
CA LYS A 224 -18.69 23.12 1.27
C LYS A 224 -18.93 22.23 2.49
N ARG A 225 -18.21 22.44 3.59
CA ARG A 225 -18.30 21.63 4.83
C ARG A 225 -18.10 20.13 4.58
N ILE A 226 -17.16 19.81 3.69
CA ILE A 226 -16.82 18.43 3.36
C ILE A 226 -15.68 17.97 4.29
N ILE A 227 -15.91 16.87 4.99
CA ILE A 227 -14.90 16.22 5.82
C ILE A 227 -14.27 15.10 4.99
N VAL A 228 -12.95 15.09 4.90
CA VAL A 228 -12.19 14.05 4.20
C VAL A 228 -11.34 13.28 5.21
N GLU A 229 -11.54 11.98 5.26
CA GLU A 229 -10.74 11.07 6.07
C GLU A 229 -9.94 10.12 5.16
N TYR A 230 -8.70 9.81 5.54
CA TYR A 230 -7.82 8.92 4.80
C TYR A 230 -7.51 7.69 5.66
N ARG A 231 -7.73 6.47 5.12
CA ARG A 231 -7.49 5.22 5.84
C ARG A 231 -6.78 4.20 4.95
N ILE A 232 -5.75 3.56 5.46
CA ILE A 232 -5.19 2.36 4.81
C ILE A 232 -6.20 1.23 4.97
N MET A 233 -6.60 0.62 3.84
CA MET A 233 -7.58 -0.46 3.85
C MET A 233 -7.34 -1.44 2.72
N ASP A 234 -7.32 -2.74 3.03
CA ASP A 234 -7.26 -3.82 2.04
C ASP A 234 -8.67 -4.39 1.81
N ALA A 235 -9.13 -4.31 0.56
CA ALA A 235 -10.45 -4.81 0.18
C ALA A 235 -10.61 -6.33 0.37
N ASN A 236 -9.52 -7.09 0.47
CA ASN A 236 -9.56 -8.51 0.82
C ASN A 236 -9.93 -8.75 2.30
N GLN A 237 -9.73 -7.75 3.16
CA GLN A 237 -9.91 -7.85 4.61
C GLN A 237 -10.91 -6.81 5.15
N LEU A 238 -11.92 -6.44 4.35
CA LEU A 238 -12.90 -5.43 4.74
C LEU A 238 -13.57 -5.77 6.07
N MET A 239 -13.46 -4.86 7.04
CA MET A 239 -14.25 -4.85 8.25
C MET A 239 -14.96 -3.51 8.34
N LEU A 240 -16.17 -3.44 7.80
CA LEU A 240 -16.98 -2.23 7.71
C LEU A 240 -18.13 -2.30 8.70
N PRO A 241 -18.49 -1.17 9.35
CA PRO A 241 -19.71 -1.07 10.14
C PRO A 241 -20.94 -1.27 9.25
N ALA A 242 -21.98 -1.89 9.79
CA ALA A 242 -23.20 -2.14 9.05
C ALA A 242 -24.02 -0.85 8.89
N MET A 243 -24.67 -0.69 7.74
CA MET A 243 -25.64 0.39 7.44
C MET A 243 -25.08 1.80 7.69
N GLU A 244 -23.84 2.03 7.29
CA GLU A 244 -23.17 3.30 7.58
C GLU A 244 -23.03 4.22 6.37
N TYR A 245 -22.94 3.67 5.15
CA TYR A 245 -22.58 4.42 3.96
C TYR A 245 -23.77 4.63 3.03
N ASP A 246 -23.89 5.84 2.48
CA ASP A 246 -24.87 6.17 1.46
C ASP A 246 -24.38 5.72 0.07
N CYS A 247 -23.05 5.76 -0.13
CA CYS A 247 -22.40 5.29 -1.34
C CYS A 247 -21.07 4.60 -1.00
N ILE A 248 -20.80 3.47 -1.63
CA ILE A 248 -19.47 2.84 -1.64
C ILE A 248 -18.99 2.82 -3.07
N ILE A 249 -17.74 3.21 -3.28
CA ILE A 249 -17.09 3.31 -4.59
C ILE A 249 -15.96 2.30 -4.66
N ALA A 250 -15.87 1.57 -5.77
CA ALA A 250 -14.83 0.56 -6.01
C ALA A 250 -14.39 0.59 -7.49
N ASN A 251 -13.74 1.70 -7.90
CA ASN A 251 -13.34 1.93 -9.26
C ASN A 251 -12.02 1.24 -9.61
N HIS A 252 -12.02 0.42 -10.68
CA HIS A 252 -10.83 -0.27 -11.19
C HIS A 252 -10.03 -1.01 -10.12
N MET A 253 -10.70 -1.58 -9.11
CA MET A 253 -10.03 -2.26 -8.01
C MET A 253 -10.57 -3.66 -7.70
N LEU A 254 -11.84 -3.98 -8.05
CA LEU A 254 -12.46 -5.27 -7.70
C LEU A 254 -11.75 -6.48 -8.34
N TYR A 255 -11.06 -6.31 -9.45
CA TYR A 255 -10.25 -7.37 -10.06
C TYR A 255 -8.98 -7.70 -9.27
N HIS A 256 -8.60 -6.87 -8.28
CA HIS A 256 -7.50 -7.15 -7.33
C HIS A 256 -7.99 -7.89 -6.08
N VAL A 257 -9.31 -8.09 -5.93
CA VAL A 257 -9.88 -8.78 -4.78
C VAL A 257 -9.93 -10.28 -5.06
N THR A 258 -9.34 -11.06 -4.15
CA THR A 258 -9.25 -12.53 -4.27
C THR A 258 -10.62 -13.19 -4.16
N ASP A 259 -11.41 -12.81 -3.15
CA ASP A 259 -12.77 -13.28 -2.95
C ASP A 259 -13.77 -12.13 -3.10
N ARG A 260 -14.20 -11.93 -4.34
CA ARG A 260 -15.12 -10.85 -4.70
C ARG A 260 -16.51 -11.03 -4.06
N GLU A 261 -16.96 -12.26 -3.92
CA GLU A 261 -18.28 -12.54 -3.34
C GLU A 261 -18.33 -12.13 -1.86
N ILE A 262 -17.31 -12.50 -1.09
CA ILE A 262 -17.19 -12.08 0.31
C ILE A 262 -17.06 -10.56 0.40
N CYS A 263 -16.26 -9.94 -0.46
CA CYS A 263 -16.09 -8.49 -0.50
C CYS A 263 -17.43 -7.79 -0.76
N LEU A 264 -18.16 -8.21 -1.80
CA LEU A 264 -19.46 -7.62 -2.15
C LEU A 264 -20.51 -7.82 -1.05
N LYS A 265 -20.55 -8.97 -0.39
CA LYS A 265 -21.44 -9.20 0.79
C LYS A 265 -21.10 -8.27 1.96
N ARG A 266 -19.82 -7.95 2.18
CA ARG A 266 -19.41 -6.99 3.21
C ARG A 266 -19.79 -5.56 2.83
N ILE A 267 -19.64 -5.18 1.57
CA ILE A 267 -20.09 -3.90 1.03
C ILE A 267 -21.61 -3.75 1.18
N GLU A 268 -22.39 -4.76 0.78
CA GLU A 268 -23.85 -4.76 0.91
C GLU A 268 -24.29 -4.50 2.35
N LYS A 269 -23.70 -5.20 3.33
CA LYS A 269 -23.99 -5.00 4.75
C LYS A 269 -23.63 -3.61 5.26
N ALA A 270 -22.62 -2.98 4.68
CA ALA A 270 -22.16 -1.66 5.10
C ALA A 270 -22.97 -0.52 4.49
N LEU A 271 -23.67 -0.77 3.39
CA LEU A 271 -24.58 0.20 2.78
C LEU A 271 -25.84 0.40 3.62
N LYS A 272 -26.28 1.64 3.73
CA LYS A 272 -27.60 1.99 4.27
C LYS A 272 -28.72 1.44 3.38
N GLN A 273 -29.95 1.40 3.91
CA GLN A 273 -31.12 1.10 3.09
C GLN A 273 -31.25 2.15 1.98
N GLY A 274 -31.29 1.70 0.73
CA GLY A 274 -31.25 2.58 -0.45
C GLY A 274 -29.86 3.14 -0.79
N GLY A 275 -28.83 2.73 -0.06
CA GLY A 275 -27.43 3.01 -0.41
C GLY A 275 -27.02 2.31 -1.70
N ARG A 276 -25.95 2.79 -2.33
CA ARG A 276 -25.51 2.32 -3.65
C ARG A 276 -24.04 1.97 -3.71
N LEU A 277 -23.72 0.94 -4.47
CA LEU A 277 -22.35 0.61 -4.88
C LEU A 277 -22.14 1.16 -6.28
N CYS A 278 -21.07 1.96 -6.45
CA CYS A 278 -20.57 2.36 -7.75
C CYS A 278 -19.23 1.67 -7.99
N CYS A 279 -19.15 0.86 -9.03
CA CYS A 279 -17.91 0.19 -9.38
C CYS A 279 -17.67 0.22 -10.88
N SER A 280 -16.40 0.24 -11.25
CA SER A 280 -15.97 0.07 -12.64
C SER A 280 -15.00 -1.10 -12.76
N THR A 281 -15.04 -1.74 -13.90
CA THR A 281 -14.15 -2.86 -14.24
C THR A 281 -13.79 -2.78 -15.72
N ILE A 282 -12.86 -3.63 -16.11
CA ILE A 282 -12.40 -3.73 -17.50
C ILE A 282 -13.33 -4.64 -18.26
N GLY A 283 -13.86 -4.17 -19.41
CA GLY A 283 -14.69 -4.97 -20.31
C GLY A 283 -13.87 -5.96 -21.14
N GLU A 284 -14.54 -6.95 -21.72
CA GLU A 284 -13.91 -8.01 -22.53
C GLU A 284 -13.20 -7.48 -23.79
N THR A 285 -13.64 -6.34 -24.30
CA THR A 285 -13.07 -5.70 -25.49
C THR A 285 -12.10 -4.56 -25.17
N HIS A 286 -11.73 -4.41 -23.90
CA HIS A 286 -10.81 -3.34 -23.48
C HIS A 286 -9.47 -3.46 -24.21
N LEU A 287 -9.04 -2.36 -24.84
CA LEU A 287 -7.80 -2.27 -25.63
C LEU A 287 -7.69 -3.31 -26.76
N LYS A 288 -8.81 -3.84 -27.26
CA LYS A 288 -8.82 -4.84 -28.33
C LYS A 288 -8.07 -4.35 -29.57
N GLU A 289 -8.28 -3.11 -29.98
CA GLU A 289 -7.63 -2.51 -31.14
C GLU A 289 -6.10 -2.46 -30.97
N MET A 290 -5.63 -2.14 -29.77
CA MET A 290 -4.20 -2.15 -29.46
C MET A 290 -3.65 -3.58 -29.45
N HIS A 291 -4.39 -4.53 -28.93
CA HIS A 291 -4.03 -5.95 -28.97
C HIS A 291 -3.93 -6.45 -30.42
N ASP A 292 -4.93 -6.14 -31.24
CA ASP A 292 -4.97 -6.54 -32.65
C ASP A 292 -3.82 -5.90 -33.44
N LEU A 293 -3.47 -4.64 -33.13
CA LEU A 293 -2.33 -3.94 -33.74
C LEU A 293 -0.99 -4.63 -33.40
N VAL A 294 -0.77 -4.94 -32.11
CA VAL A 294 0.48 -5.57 -31.63
C VAL A 294 0.58 -7.00 -32.15
N ALA A 295 -0.52 -7.76 -32.14
CA ALA A 295 -0.55 -9.12 -32.70
C ALA A 295 -0.29 -9.13 -34.20
N GLY A 296 -0.71 -8.09 -34.92
CA GLY A 296 -0.40 -7.89 -36.35
C GLY A 296 1.07 -7.57 -36.61
N PHE A 297 1.79 -6.97 -35.63
CA PHE A 297 3.21 -6.68 -35.73
C PHE A 297 4.07 -7.92 -35.37
N ASP A 298 3.78 -8.58 -34.26
CA ASP A 298 4.43 -9.82 -33.85
C ASP A 298 3.45 -10.72 -33.06
N SER A 299 3.02 -11.80 -33.68
CA SER A 299 2.06 -12.76 -33.10
C SER A 299 2.58 -13.50 -31.85
N ARG A 300 3.87 -13.38 -31.53
CA ARG A 300 4.48 -13.95 -30.31
C ARG A 300 4.32 -13.05 -29.09
N ILE A 301 3.97 -11.78 -29.28
CA ILE A 301 3.73 -10.84 -28.19
C ILE A 301 2.36 -11.12 -27.61
N ASP A 302 2.31 -11.92 -26.53
CA ASP A 302 1.09 -12.11 -25.74
C ASP A 302 0.98 -10.93 -24.77
N MET A 303 0.08 -10.00 -25.07
CA MET A 303 -0.23 -8.90 -24.15
C MET A 303 -1.09 -9.45 -23.01
N PRO A 304 -0.65 -9.39 -21.75
CA PRO A 304 -1.33 -10.03 -20.62
C PRO A 304 -2.58 -9.25 -20.17
N PHE A 305 -3.42 -8.84 -21.11
CA PHE A 305 -4.75 -8.29 -20.84
C PHE A 305 -5.80 -9.42 -20.75
N ARG A 306 -5.40 -10.57 -20.19
CA ARG A 306 -6.36 -11.63 -19.94
C ARG A 306 -7.37 -11.16 -18.91
N ASN A 307 -8.60 -11.07 -19.36
CA ASN A 307 -9.79 -10.95 -18.54
C ASN A 307 -9.71 -11.90 -17.33
N THR A 308 -9.56 -11.34 -16.15
CA THR A 308 -9.78 -12.05 -14.89
C THR A 308 -11.27 -12.11 -14.53
N THR A 309 -12.14 -12.10 -15.53
CA THR A 309 -13.58 -12.34 -15.40
C THR A 309 -13.85 -13.82 -15.57
N ARG A 310 -13.45 -14.62 -14.58
CA ARG A 310 -14.08 -15.91 -14.27
C ARG A 310 -14.35 -15.98 -12.78
#